data_66079df95b64952e9ef797a6579be0f4
#
_entry.id   66079df95b64952e9ef797a6579be0f4
#
_cell.length_a   1.000
_cell.length_b   1.000
_cell.length_c   1.000
_cell.angle_alpha   90.00
_cell.angle_beta   90.00
_cell.angle_gamma   90.00
#
_symmetry.space_group_name_H-M   'P 1'
#
loop_
_entity.id
_entity.type
_entity.pdbx_description
1 polymer ?
#
loop_
_entity_poly.entity_id
_entity_poly.type
_entity_poly.pdbx_seq_one_letter_code
_entity_poly.pdbx_strand_id
1 'polypeptide(L)'
;MLAFLRNQIQIHPTVEANTAALITEGLRGDGAILVNANGERFIDEVGTRDVVSAAEIAQPGSYSWLIVDQAMADASSVIQGYIKKGYTKSGATYEELAKELEIDPAAFAKTMEKWNSYVEAKNDPDFGRTSFANPLNNGPFYAIKVTAGVHHTMGGVTINSATEVLKADGTAIPGLFAAGEVTGGVHGANRLGGTAVADFVVFGRIAGDSAAAYASAQ
;
A
#
# COMPACT_ATOMS: atom_id res chain seq x y z
N MET A 1 -1.11 -14.47 -24.26
CA MET A 1 -1.19 -13.34 -23.33
C MET A 1 -1.63 -13.74 -21.92
N LEU A 2 -2.35 -14.83 -21.73
CA LEU A 2 -2.91 -15.28 -20.44
C LEU A 2 -1.93 -15.95 -19.48
N ALA A 3 -0.81 -16.49 -19.97
CA ALA A 3 0.21 -17.12 -19.10
C ALA A 3 1.04 -16.10 -18.31
N PHE A 4 1.11 -14.84 -18.74
CA PHE A 4 2.00 -13.83 -18.16
C PHE A 4 1.55 -13.34 -16.78
N LEU A 5 0.25 -13.32 -16.50
CA LEU A 5 -0.29 -12.80 -15.25
C LEU A 5 -0.51 -13.86 -14.17
N ARG A 6 -0.39 -15.16 -14.48
CA ARG A 6 -0.71 -16.26 -13.55
C ARG A 6 0.15 -16.31 -12.29
N ASN A 7 1.37 -15.75 -12.36
CA ASN A 7 2.35 -15.80 -11.29
C ASN A 7 2.65 -14.40 -10.69
N GLN A 8 1.86 -13.39 -11.03
CA GLN A 8 2.08 -12.05 -10.49
C GLN A 8 1.26 -11.82 -9.23
N ILE A 9 1.95 -11.41 -8.19
CA ILE A 9 1.38 -11.02 -6.91
C ILE A 9 1.73 -9.56 -6.69
N GLN A 10 0.74 -8.74 -6.36
CA GLN A 10 0.98 -7.38 -5.93
C GLN A 10 1.50 -7.38 -4.50
N ILE A 11 2.60 -6.67 -4.28
CA ILE A 11 3.18 -6.42 -2.96
C ILE A 11 2.73 -5.03 -2.50
N HIS A 12 2.41 -4.89 -1.21
CA HIS A 12 2.09 -3.61 -0.60
C HIS A 12 3.26 -3.17 0.30
N PRO A 13 3.77 -1.93 0.17
CA PRO A 13 4.96 -1.50 0.89
C PRO A 13 4.72 -1.20 2.38
N THR A 14 3.47 -1.04 2.81
CA THR A 14 3.17 -0.68 4.20
C THR A 14 2.31 -1.75 4.87
N VAL A 15 2.98 -2.84 5.27
CA VAL A 15 2.44 -3.89 6.14
C VAL A 15 3.17 -3.80 7.46
N GLU A 16 2.45 -3.78 8.60
CA GLU A 16 3.07 -3.74 9.93
C GLU A 16 3.94 -4.99 10.13
N ALA A 17 5.20 -4.78 10.48
CA ALA A 17 6.25 -5.81 10.37
C ALA A 17 6.07 -7.03 11.30
N ASN A 18 5.35 -6.88 12.43
CA ASN A 18 5.19 -7.96 13.41
C ASN A 18 3.87 -8.73 13.24
N THR A 19 2.80 -8.05 12.84
CA THR A 19 1.44 -8.61 12.80
C THR A 19 0.93 -8.88 11.40
N ALA A 20 1.66 -8.44 10.38
CA ALA A 20 1.24 -8.42 8.97
C ALA A 20 -0.07 -7.64 8.72
N ALA A 21 -0.42 -6.72 9.64
CA ALA A 21 -1.59 -5.86 9.46
C ALA A 21 -1.34 -4.83 8.35
N LEU A 22 -2.33 -4.62 7.50
CA LEU A 22 -2.25 -3.58 6.47
C LEU A 22 -2.24 -2.19 7.11
N ILE A 23 -1.22 -1.42 6.83
CA ILE A 23 -1.17 0.03 7.11
C ILE A 23 -1.59 0.74 5.84
N THR A 24 -2.65 1.53 5.95
CA THR A 24 -3.30 2.12 4.75
C THR A 24 -2.36 2.97 3.92
N GLU A 25 -2.45 2.83 2.61
CA GLU A 25 -1.72 3.61 1.61
C GLU A 25 -2.03 5.12 1.72
N GLY A 26 -3.23 5.46 2.19
CA GLY A 26 -3.68 6.85 2.37
C GLY A 26 -2.71 7.70 3.18
N LEU A 27 -2.07 7.13 4.22
CA LEU A 27 -1.13 7.90 5.06
C LEU A 27 0.04 8.50 4.27
N ARG A 28 0.56 7.77 3.27
CA ARG A 28 1.62 8.29 2.39
C ARG A 28 1.09 9.43 1.52
N GLY A 29 -0.14 9.31 1.00
CA GLY A 29 -0.83 10.36 0.29
C GLY A 29 -1.12 11.59 1.16
N ASP A 30 -1.44 11.37 2.44
CA ASP A 30 -1.75 12.42 3.43
C ASP A 30 -0.50 13.12 4.00
N GLY A 31 0.71 12.71 3.58
CA GLY A 31 1.95 13.42 3.92
C GLY A 31 2.98 12.60 4.71
N ALA A 32 2.67 11.37 5.12
CA ALA A 32 3.63 10.50 5.78
C ALA A 32 4.84 10.20 4.87
N ILE A 33 6.01 10.02 5.51
CA ILE A 33 7.24 9.63 4.82
C ILE A 33 7.72 8.26 5.29
N LEU A 34 8.58 7.63 4.49
CA LEU A 34 9.28 6.40 4.83
C LEU A 34 10.75 6.68 5.11
N VAL A 35 11.21 6.23 6.28
CA VAL A 35 12.59 6.42 6.74
C VAL A 35 13.21 5.06 7.02
N ASN A 36 14.42 4.83 6.51
CA ASN A 36 15.16 3.58 6.72
C ASN A 36 15.84 3.51 8.09
N ALA A 37 16.55 2.42 8.36
CA ALA A 37 17.26 2.21 9.61
C ALA A 37 18.42 3.22 9.86
N ASN A 38 18.84 3.96 8.84
CA ASN A 38 19.85 5.02 8.98
C ASN A 38 19.25 6.41 9.27
N GLY A 39 17.93 6.51 9.35
CA GLY A 39 17.25 7.79 9.55
C GLY A 39 17.05 8.60 8.27
N GLU A 40 17.10 7.98 7.10
CA GLU A 40 17.06 8.64 5.79
C GLU A 40 15.84 8.23 4.97
N ARG A 41 15.24 9.18 4.25
CA ARG A 41 14.30 8.88 3.16
C ARG A 41 15.06 8.20 2.01
N PHE A 42 14.38 7.35 1.27
CA PHE A 42 15.02 6.54 0.22
C PHE A 42 14.22 6.44 -1.08
N ILE A 43 13.01 7.02 -1.15
CA ILE A 43 12.12 6.92 -2.31
C ILE A 43 11.08 8.06 -2.29
N ASP A 44 10.42 8.31 -3.43
CA ASP A 44 9.12 8.96 -3.47
C ASP A 44 8.05 8.00 -2.90
N GLU A 45 7.53 8.32 -1.74
CA GLU A 45 6.60 7.47 -0.98
C GLU A 45 5.24 7.28 -1.68
N VAL A 46 4.88 8.16 -2.62
CA VAL A 46 3.63 8.05 -3.39
C VAL A 46 3.80 7.36 -4.73
N GLY A 47 4.98 6.83 -5.00
CA GLY A 47 5.23 5.95 -6.14
C GLY A 47 4.35 4.70 -6.13
N THR A 48 4.36 3.97 -7.24
CA THR A 48 3.58 2.72 -7.36
C THR A 48 4.04 1.67 -6.36
N ARG A 49 3.13 0.76 -5.97
CA ARG A 49 3.38 -0.23 -4.91
C ARG A 49 4.60 -1.10 -5.16
N ASP A 50 4.80 -1.54 -6.39
CA ASP A 50 5.93 -2.35 -6.83
C ASP A 50 7.26 -1.60 -6.68
N VAL A 51 7.30 -0.32 -7.09
CA VAL A 51 8.49 0.54 -7.01
C VAL A 51 8.85 0.82 -5.55
N VAL A 52 7.88 1.24 -4.74
CA VAL A 52 8.12 1.54 -3.31
C VAL A 52 8.52 0.29 -2.55
N SER A 53 7.83 -0.85 -2.79
CA SER A 53 8.17 -2.13 -2.13
C SER A 53 9.57 -2.63 -2.51
N ALA A 54 9.97 -2.50 -3.77
CA ALA A 54 11.31 -2.89 -4.21
C ALA A 54 12.39 -2.04 -3.54
N ALA A 55 12.17 -0.72 -3.44
CA ALA A 55 13.08 0.19 -2.76
C ALA A 55 13.16 -0.11 -1.25
N GLU A 56 12.05 -0.44 -0.60
CA GLU A 56 12.02 -0.81 0.82
C GLU A 56 12.74 -2.14 1.10
N ILE A 57 12.50 -3.16 0.28
CA ILE A 57 13.20 -4.46 0.37
C ILE A 57 14.72 -4.30 0.26
N ALA A 58 15.18 -3.32 -0.53
CA ALA A 58 16.59 -3.01 -0.69
C ALA A 58 17.21 -2.28 0.51
N GLN A 59 16.40 -1.76 1.46
CA GLN A 59 16.94 -1.10 2.66
C GLN A 59 17.49 -2.10 3.66
N PRO A 60 18.42 -1.66 4.55
CA PRO A 60 18.93 -2.49 5.63
C PRO A 60 17.80 -3.11 6.46
N GLY A 61 17.77 -4.44 6.54
CA GLY A 61 16.73 -5.20 7.24
C GLY A 61 15.41 -5.34 6.49
N SER A 62 15.30 -4.83 5.25
CA SER A 62 14.09 -4.89 4.41
C SER A 62 12.83 -4.34 5.10
N TYR A 63 13.00 -3.25 5.84
CA TYR A 63 11.91 -2.53 6.50
C TYR A 63 12.16 -1.02 6.45
N SER A 64 11.12 -0.27 6.76
CA SER A 64 11.19 1.17 6.99
C SER A 64 10.30 1.58 8.17
N TRP A 65 10.41 2.85 8.56
CA TRP A 65 9.53 3.49 9.51
C TRP A 65 8.63 4.47 8.78
N LEU A 66 7.32 4.25 8.84
CA LEU A 66 6.33 5.22 8.36
C LEU A 66 6.12 6.26 9.45
N ILE A 67 6.48 7.52 9.15
CA ILE A 67 6.47 8.62 10.11
C ILE A 67 5.24 9.50 9.89
N VAL A 68 4.54 9.79 11.00
CA VAL A 68 3.43 10.74 11.07
C VAL A 68 3.60 11.64 12.30
N ASP A 69 2.93 12.78 12.32
CA ASP A 69 2.91 13.70 13.46
C ASP A 69 1.54 13.74 14.16
N GLN A 70 1.44 14.51 15.24
CA GLN A 70 0.20 14.65 16.02
C GLN A 70 -0.93 15.27 15.17
N ALA A 71 -0.64 16.21 14.29
CA ALA A 71 -1.66 16.83 13.46
C ALA A 71 -2.32 15.81 12.52
N MET A 72 -1.53 14.90 11.93
CA MET A 72 -2.06 13.77 11.15
C MET A 72 -2.86 12.81 12.03
N ALA A 73 -2.38 12.53 13.25
CA ALA A 73 -3.08 11.64 14.19
C ALA A 73 -4.44 12.22 14.62
N ASP A 74 -4.52 13.51 14.88
CA ASP A 74 -5.76 14.20 15.25
C ASP A 74 -6.78 14.21 14.11
N ALA A 75 -6.31 14.31 12.88
CA ALA A 75 -7.15 14.32 11.69
C ALA A 75 -7.61 12.92 11.23
N SER A 76 -7.03 11.83 11.77
CA SER A 76 -7.25 10.47 11.26
C SER A 76 -7.61 9.47 12.36
N SER A 77 -8.86 9.03 12.39
CA SER A 77 -9.29 7.92 13.25
C SER A 77 -8.55 6.61 12.97
N VAL A 78 -7.99 6.46 11.77
CA VAL A 78 -7.18 5.29 11.37
C VAL A 78 -5.85 5.31 12.11
N ILE A 79 -5.14 6.46 12.15
CA ILE A 79 -3.89 6.60 12.90
C ILE A 79 -4.14 6.39 14.39
N GLN A 80 -5.19 6.99 14.95
CA GLN A 80 -5.60 6.76 16.35
C GLN A 80 -5.85 5.27 16.63
N GLY A 81 -6.44 4.56 15.66
CA GLY A 81 -6.62 3.11 15.74
C GLY A 81 -5.28 2.35 15.78
N TYR A 82 -4.29 2.76 15.03
CA TYR A 82 -2.94 2.15 15.06
C TYR A 82 -2.21 2.44 16.36
N ILE A 83 -2.32 3.67 16.88
CA ILE A 83 -1.78 4.03 18.20
C ILE A 83 -2.41 3.16 19.30
N LYS A 84 -3.74 3.05 19.32
CA LYS A 84 -4.47 2.23 20.28
C LYS A 84 -4.11 0.74 20.23
N LYS A 85 -3.79 0.23 19.04
CA LYS A 85 -3.35 -1.16 18.81
C LYS A 85 -1.88 -1.40 19.20
N GLY A 86 -1.13 -0.35 19.54
CA GLY A 86 0.30 -0.47 19.87
C GLY A 86 1.19 -0.71 18.64
N TYR A 87 0.77 -0.32 17.44
CA TYR A 87 1.60 -0.44 16.24
C TYR A 87 2.64 0.67 16.14
N THR A 88 2.54 1.70 16.97
CA THR A 88 3.40 2.88 16.91
C THR A 88 4.41 2.92 18.03
N LYS A 89 5.61 3.41 17.72
CA LYS A 89 6.52 4.05 18.67
C LYS A 89 6.32 5.56 18.62
N SER A 90 6.64 6.29 19.69
CA SER A 90 6.42 7.75 19.75
C SER A 90 7.51 8.47 20.51
N GLY A 91 7.68 9.76 20.20
CA GLY A 91 8.57 10.68 20.91
C GLY A 91 8.02 12.11 20.83
N ALA A 92 8.25 12.93 21.85
CA ALA A 92 7.80 14.32 21.86
C ALA A 92 8.59 15.19 20.87
N THR A 93 9.85 14.81 20.60
CA THR A 93 10.74 15.44 19.61
C THR A 93 11.25 14.42 18.61
N TYR A 94 11.90 14.88 17.55
CA TYR A 94 12.54 13.98 16.56
C TYR A 94 13.64 13.13 17.22
N GLU A 95 14.41 13.73 18.12
CA GLU A 95 15.50 13.04 18.80
C GLU A 95 14.99 11.98 19.79
N GLU A 96 13.88 12.24 20.46
CA GLU A 96 13.23 11.25 21.34
C GLU A 96 12.67 10.09 20.52
N LEU A 97 11.95 10.39 19.42
CA LEU A 97 11.48 9.33 18.54
C LEU A 97 12.64 8.52 17.97
N ALA A 98 13.71 9.18 17.48
CA ALA A 98 14.88 8.48 16.93
C ALA A 98 15.51 7.50 17.91
N LYS A 99 15.60 7.88 19.20
CA LYS A 99 16.10 6.98 20.27
C LYS A 99 15.20 5.74 20.43
N GLU A 100 13.89 5.92 20.40
CA GLU A 100 12.92 4.80 20.43
C GLU A 100 13.04 3.88 19.22
N LEU A 101 13.44 4.44 18.06
CA LEU A 101 13.64 3.69 16.82
C LEU A 101 15.04 3.06 16.71
N GLU A 102 15.93 3.37 17.64
CA GLU A 102 17.37 2.97 17.59
C GLU A 102 18.09 3.53 16.36
N ILE A 103 17.72 4.76 15.95
CA ILE A 103 18.31 5.51 14.83
C ILE A 103 19.16 6.66 15.38
N ASP A 104 20.19 7.08 14.62
CA ASP A 104 20.96 8.27 14.96
C ASP A 104 20.06 9.51 15.02
N PRO A 105 19.93 10.17 16.20
CA PRO A 105 19.01 11.29 16.37
C PRO A 105 19.33 12.48 15.47
N ALA A 106 20.60 12.74 15.19
CA ALA A 106 21.00 13.87 14.36
C ALA A 106 20.69 13.61 12.88
N ALA A 107 20.90 12.38 12.40
CA ALA A 107 20.56 11.98 11.05
C ALA A 107 19.04 12.06 10.83
N PHE A 108 18.25 11.54 11.78
CA PHE A 108 16.78 11.57 11.69
C PHE A 108 16.24 13.01 11.74
N ALA A 109 16.69 13.83 12.69
CA ALA A 109 16.26 15.24 12.79
C ALA A 109 16.56 16.01 11.49
N LYS A 110 17.75 15.83 10.93
CA LYS A 110 18.13 16.44 9.65
C LYS A 110 17.19 16.00 8.51
N THR A 111 16.80 14.73 8.47
CA THR A 111 15.87 14.20 7.47
C THR A 111 14.49 14.87 7.61
N MET A 112 13.98 15.00 8.84
CA MET A 112 12.68 15.63 9.11
C MET A 112 12.67 17.11 8.76
N GLU A 113 13.71 17.87 9.15
CA GLU A 113 13.87 19.27 8.80
C GLU A 113 13.95 19.48 7.29
N LYS A 114 14.73 18.64 6.60
CA LYS A 114 14.87 18.66 5.16
C LYS A 114 13.54 18.39 4.46
N TRP A 115 12.81 17.35 4.90
CA TRP A 115 11.48 17.05 4.39
C TRP A 115 10.52 18.24 4.57
N ASN A 116 10.46 18.84 5.75
CA ASN A 116 9.61 19.98 6.03
C ASN A 116 9.92 21.15 5.11
N SER A 117 11.19 21.43 4.84
CA SER A 117 11.59 22.48 3.89
C SER A 117 11.12 22.17 2.45
N TYR A 118 11.09 20.89 2.04
CA TYR A 118 10.55 20.50 0.74
C TYR A 118 9.05 20.66 0.64
N VAL A 119 8.33 20.37 1.72
CA VAL A 119 6.87 20.61 1.78
C VAL A 119 6.55 22.10 1.64
N GLU A 120 7.29 22.99 2.34
CA GLU A 120 7.13 24.43 2.25
C GLU A 120 7.46 24.96 0.85
N ALA A 121 8.54 24.46 0.25
CA ALA A 121 8.96 24.81 -1.10
C ALA A 121 8.11 24.17 -2.20
N LYS A 122 7.26 23.18 -1.87
CA LYS A 122 6.53 22.32 -2.82
C LYS A 122 7.46 21.72 -3.89
N ASN A 123 8.64 21.31 -3.46
CA ASN A 123 9.66 20.74 -4.33
C ASN A 123 10.51 19.73 -3.56
N ASP A 124 10.58 18.49 -4.05
CA ASP A 124 11.43 17.41 -3.51
C ASP A 124 12.54 17.08 -4.53
N PRO A 125 13.72 17.70 -4.39
CA PRO A 125 14.83 17.47 -5.31
C PRO A 125 15.50 16.11 -5.12
N ASP A 126 15.27 15.43 -4.00
CA ASP A 126 15.90 14.13 -3.73
C ASP A 126 15.23 13.00 -4.50
N PHE A 127 13.89 12.93 -4.47
CA PHE A 127 13.13 11.81 -5.03
C PHE A 127 12.03 12.23 -6.00
N GLY A 128 11.82 13.54 -6.18
CA GLY A 128 10.87 14.07 -7.15
C GLY A 128 9.40 13.90 -6.74
N ARG A 129 9.11 13.75 -5.44
CA ARG A 129 7.73 13.71 -4.96
C ARG A 129 7.02 15.02 -5.31
N THR A 130 5.84 14.92 -5.88
CA THR A 130 5.03 16.06 -6.32
C THR A 130 3.80 16.31 -5.47
N SER A 131 3.44 15.36 -4.59
CA SER A 131 2.31 15.46 -3.67
C SER A 131 2.80 15.86 -2.28
N PHE A 132 2.41 17.06 -1.86
CA PHE A 132 2.77 17.62 -0.56
C PHE A 132 1.51 17.90 0.25
N ALA A 133 1.51 17.52 1.51
CA ALA A 133 0.51 17.87 2.51
C ALA A 133 1.10 18.95 3.46
N ASN A 134 0.91 18.79 4.76
CA ASN A 134 1.51 19.68 5.76
C ASN A 134 2.90 19.19 6.17
N PRO A 135 3.79 20.09 6.63
CA PRO A 135 5.02 19.70 7.29
C PRO A 135 4.75 18.79 8.50
N LEU A 136 5.63 17.82 8.74
CA LEU A 136 5.60 16.93 9.89
C LEU A 136 6.37 17.58 11.05
N ASN A 137 5.81 18.61 11.67
CA ASN A 137 6.48 19.43 12.68
C ASN A 137 5.67 19.59 13.99
N ASN A 138 4.54 18.91 14.13
CA ASN A 138 3.70 18.96 15.32
C ASN A 138 3.89 17.70 16.17
N GLY A 139 4.74 17.77 17.20
CA GLY A 139 4.91 16.65 18.14
C GLY A 139 3.68 16.42 19.03
N PRO A 140 3.54 15.23 19.63
CA PRO A 140 4.42 14.10 19.47
C PRO A 140 4.40 13.49 18.06
N PHE A 141 5.52 12.84 17.72
CA PHE A 141 5.71 12.13 16.46
C PHE A 141 5.54 10.63 16.69
N TYR A 142 5.04 9.95 15.65
CA TYR A 142 4.79 8.51 15.69
C TYR A 142 5.45 7.82 14.51
N ALA A 143 5.93 6.60 14.75
CA ALA A 143 6.52 5.75 13.74
C ALA A 143 5.90 4.35 13.77
N ILE A 144 5.52 3.83 12.61
CA ILE A 144 5.06 2.45 12.44
C ILE A 144 6.14 1.69 11.68
N LYS A 145 6.61 0.55 12.22
CA LYS A 145 7.54 -0.32 11.50
C LYS A 145 6.78 -1.04 10.40
N VAL A 146 7.16 -0.79 9.16
CA VAL A 146 6.51 -1.37 7.98
C VAL A 146 7.50 -2.15 7.12
N THR A 147 6.99 -3.12 6.40
CA THR A 147 7.72 -3.93 5.43
C THR A 147 6.82 -4.27 4.25
N ALA A 148 7.42 -4.68 3.14
CA ALA A 148 6.69 -5.15 1.99
C ALA A 148 6.00 -6.49 2.27
N GLY A 149 4.71 -6.57 1.97
CA GLY A 149 3.91 -7.78 2.19
C GLY A 149 3.04 -8.15 0.99
N VAL A 150 2.71 -9.44 0.89
CA VAL A 150 1.78 -9.93 -0.14
C VAL A 150 0.41 -9.31 0.06
N HIS A 151 -0.22 -8.82 -1.02
CA HIS A 151 -1.44 -8.05 -0.93
C HIS A 151 -2.58 -8.56 -1.83
N HIS A 152 -2.31 -8.81 -3.12
CA HIS A 152 -3.36 -9.14 -4.09
C HIS A 152 -2.78 -10.02 -5.21
N THR A 153 -3.50 -11.05 -5.61
CA THR A 153 -3.14 -11.83 -6.79
C THR A 153 -3.59 -11.09 -8.05
N MET A 154 -2.65 -10.84 -8.97
CA MET A 154 -2.95 -10.18 -10.26
C MET A 154 -3.35 -11.20 -11.32
N GLY A 155 -2.84 -12.43 -11.18
CA GLY A 155 -3.23 -13.59 -11.97
C GLY A 155 -4.40 -14.33 -11.36
N GLY A 156 -5.03 -15.18 -12.16
CA GLY A 156 -6.18 -15.99 -11.73
C GLY A 156 -6.79 -16.74 -12.91
N VAL A 157 -8.02 -17.23 -12.72
CA VAL A 157 -8.78 -17.84 -13.82
C VAL A 157 -9.16 -16.80 -14.84
N THR A 158 -9.15 -17.17 -16.11
CA THR A 158 -9.58 -16.29 -17.20
C THR A 158 -11.08 -16.32 -17.30
N ILE A 159 -11.69 -15.15 -17.43
CA ILE A 159 -13.13 -14.99 -17.64
C ILE A 159 -13.42 -14.21 -18.93
N ASN A 160 -14.62 -14.39 -19.50
CA ASN A 160 -15.17 -13.52 -20.53
C ASN A 160 -16.04 -12.40 -19.91
N SER A 161 -16.67 -11.58 -20.73
CA SER A 161 -17.54 -10.48 -20.26
C SER A 161 -18.80 -10.94 -19.52
N ALA A 162 -19.22 -12.19 -19.70
CA ALA A 162 -20.30 -12.84 -18.96
C ALA A 162 -19.80 -13.54 -17.68
N THR A 163 -18.51 -13.38 -17.34
CA THR A 163 -17.83 -13.99 -16.18
C THR A 163 -17.73 -15.52 -16.21
N GLU A 164 -17.98 -16.14 -17.36
CA GLU A 164 -17.74 -17.57 -17.54
C GLU A 164 -16.23 -17.85 -17.49
N VAL A 165 -15.81 -18.87 -16.75
CA VAL A 165 -14.41 -19.29 -16.69
C VAL A 165 -14.03 -19.97 -18.01
N LEU A 166 -12.91 -19.54 -18.57
CA LEU A 166 -12.43 -20.03 -19.86
C LEU A 166 -11.33 -21.11 -19.68
N LYS A 167 -11.39 -22.14 -20.53
CA LYS A 167 -10.29 -23.09 -20.74
C LYS A 167 -9.12 -22.43 -21.47
N ALA A 168 -8.02 -23.15 -21.60
CA ALA A 168 -6.83 -22.68 -22.32
C ALA A 168 -7.06 -22.41 -23.82
N ASP A 169 -8.03 -23.07 -24.44
CA ASP A 169 -8.44 -22.87 -25.82
C ASP A 169 -9.41 -21.70 -26.03
N GLY A 170 -9.79 -21.00 -24.94
CA GLY A 170 -10.71 -19.88 -24.96
C GLY A 170 -12.19 -20.25 -24.89
N THR A 171 -12.54 -21.54 -24.83
CA THR A 171 -13.93 -21.99 -24.66
C THR A 171 -14.38 -21.90 -23.21
N ALA A 172 -15.63 -21.54 -22.98
CA ALA A 172 -16.20 -21.47 -21.63
C ALA A 172 -16.34 -22.90 -21.01
N ILE A 173 -16.15 -22.98 -19.70
CA ILE A 173 -16.49 -24.15 -18.91
C ILE A 173 -17.97 -24.02 -18.52
N PRO A 174 -18.86 -24.89 -19.01
CA PRO A 174 -20.30 -24.76 -18.75
C PRO A 174 -20.61 -24.77 -17.24
N GLY A 175 -21.40 -23.79 -16.79
CA GLY A 175 -21.83 -23.67 -15.41
C GLY A 175 -20.80 -23.16 -14.42
N LEU A 176 -19.59 -22.77 -14.87
CA LEU A 176 -18.55 -22.24 -14.00
C LEU A 176 -18.35 -20.74 -14.24
N PHE A 177 -18.60 -19.94 -13.20
CA PHE A 177 -18.45 -18.48 -13.21
C PHE A 177 -17.47 -18.04 -12.12
N ALA A 178 -16.79 -16.93 -12.33
CA ALA A 178 -15.85 -16.37 -11.34
C ALA A 178 -15.82 -14.84 -11.41
N ALA A 179 -15.57 -14.20 -10.25
CA ALA A 179 -15.42 -12.75 -10.13
C ALA A 179 -14.47 -12.38 -8.97
N GLY A 180 -13.92 -11.17 -9.00
CA GLY A 180 -13.04 -10.65 -7.96
C GLY A 180 -11.60 -11.19 -8.08
N GLU A 181 -10.86 -11.18 -6.99
CA GLU A 181 -9.41 -11.46 -6.96
C GLU A 181 -9.01 -12.82 -7.57
N VAL A 182 -9.90 -13.81 -7.55
CA VAL A 182 -9.66 -15.12 -8.16
C VAL A 182 -9.53 -15.05 -9.68
N THR A 183 -9.98 -13.96 -10.30
CA THR A 183 -9.91 -13.75 -11.76
C THR A 183 -8.63 -13.00 -12.14
N GLY A 184 -8.01 -13.40 -13.24
CA GLY A 184 -6.82 -12.74 -13.78
C GLY A 184 -7.12 -11.81 -14.95
N GLY A 185 -6.33 -10.74 -15.08
CA GLY A 185 -6.35 -9.85 -16.24
C GLY A 185 -7.18 -8.56 -16.08
N VAL A 186 -8.04 -8.46 -15.08
CA VAL A 186 -8.87 -7.26 -14.86
C VAL A 186 -8.02 -6.03 -14.52
N HIS A 187 -7.01 -6.19 -13.67
CA HIS A 187 -6.19 -5.09 -13.14
C HIS A 187 -4.82 -4.93 -13.83
N GLY A 188 -4.50 -5.74 -14.82
CA GLY A 188 -3.18 -5.73 -15.43
C GLY A 188 -2.08 -6.19 -14.45
N ALA A 189 -0.90 -5.58 -14.54
CA ALA A 189 0.28 -5.96 -13.74
C ALA A 189 0.35 -5.28 -12.36
N ASN A 190 -0.34 -4.16 -12.18
CA ASN A 190 -0.30 -3.38 -10.93
C ASN A 190 -1.64 -2.68 -10.69
N ARG A 191 -2.28 -3.00 -9.57
CA ARG A 191 -3.63 -2.54 -9.23
C ARG A 191 -3.58 -1.26 -8.39
N LEU A 192 -4.45 -0.30 -8.73
CA LEU A 192 -4.69 0.89 -7.89
C LEU A 192 -5.42 0.53 -6.60
N GLY A 193 -5.12 1.24 -5.50
CA GLY A 193 -5.81 1.11 -4.22
C GLY A 193 -7.32 1.28 -4.38
N GLY A 194 -8.10 0.42 -3.71
CA GLY A 194 -9.57 0.47 -3.71
C GLY A 194 -10.25 -0.18 -4.93
N THR A 195 -9.60 -0.32 -6.10
CA THR A 195 -10.25 -0.82 -7.32
C THR A 195 -10.68 -2.30 -7.24
N ALA A 196 -10.14 -3.08 -6.31
CA ALA A 196 -10.64 -4.43 -6.05
C ALA A 196 -12.12 -4.43 -5.63
N VAL A 197 -12.59 -3.37 -4.94
CA VAL A 197 -14.01 -3.24 -4.55
C VAL A 197 -14.87 -3.06 -5.79
N ALA A 198 -14.46 -2.19 -6.72
CA ALA A 198 -15.17 -2.01 -7.99
C ALA A 198 -15.21 -3.31 -8.80
N ASP A 199 -14.10 -4.05 -8.84
CA ASP A 199 -13.99 -5.35 -9.52
C ASP A 199 -15.04 -6.35 -8.98
N PHE A 200 -14.98 -6.72 -7.71
CA PHE A 200 -15.88 -7.75 -7.20
C PHE A 200 -17.35 -7.30 -7.14
N VAL A 201 -17.65 -6.00 -7.03
CA VAL A 201 -19.04 -5.50 -7.10
C VAL A 201 -19.60 -5.61 -8.51
N VAL A 202 -18.83 -5.15 -9.51
CA VAL A 202 -19.28 -5.17 -10.91
C VAL A 202 -19.35 -6.60 -11.45
N PHE A 203 -18.22 -7.30 -11.41
CA PHE A 203 -18.15 -8.67 -11.96
C PHE A 203 -18.90 -9.68 -11.09
N GLY A 204 -18.98 -9.50 -9.78
CA GLY A 204 -19.79 -10.36 -8.90
C GLY A 204 -21.27 -10.28 -9.21
N ARG A 205 -21.79 -9.09 -9.54
CA ARG A 205 -23.17 -8.93 -10.01
C ARG A 205 -23.39 -9.65 -11.35
N ILE A 206 -22.51 -9.44 -12.32
CA ILE A 206 -22.60 -10.12 -13.62
C ILE A 206 -22.52 -11.64 -13.45
N ALA A 207 -21.64 -12.15 -12.58
CA ALA A 207 -21.51 -13.58 -12.31
C ALA A 207 -22.81 -14.17 -11.72
N GLY A 208 -23.43 -13.44 -10.78
CA GLY A 208 -24.71 -13.84 -10.20
C GLY A 208 -25.82 -13.92 -11.23
N ASP A 209 -25.97 -12.89 -12.08
CA ASP A 209 -26.99 -12.85 -13.13
C ASP A 209 -26.76 -13.97 -14.18
N SER A 210 -25.51 -14.17 -14.60
CA SER A 210 -25.14 -15.22 -15.57
C SER A 210 -25.37 -16.62 -15.01
N ALA A 211 -25.00 -16.87 -13.76
CA ALA A 211 -25.20 -18.16 -13.09
C ALA A 211 -26.71 -18.49 -12.93
N ALA A 212 -27.50 -17.49 -12.55
CA ALA A 212 -28.96 -17.65 -12.43
C ALA A 212 -29.60 -17.96 -13.78
N ALA A 213 -29.20 -17.25 -14.84
CA ALA A 213 -29.69 -17.51 -16.19
C ALA A 213 -29.33 -18.92 -16.68
N TYR A 214 -28.06 -19.35 -16.43
CA TYR A 214 -27.60 -20.69 -16.76
C TYR A 214 -28.42 -21.77 -16.06
N ALA A 215 -28.62 -21.64 -14.74
CA ALA A 215 -29.38 -22.61 -13.95
C ALA A 215 -30.86 -22.72 -14.39
N SER A 216 -31.46 -21.61 -14.84
CA SER A 216 -32.85 -21.57 -15.31
C SER A 216 -33.03 -22.20 -16.70
N ALA A 217 -31.96 -22.41 -17.44
CA ALA A 217 -31.99 -23.00 -18.78
C ALA A 217 -31.72 -24.52 -18.79
N GLN A 218 -31.46 -25.12 -17.61
CA GLN A 218 -31.31 -26.59 -17.45
C GLN A 218 -32.61 -27.26 -17.11
#